data_755f4175b712fd03577e32de03c8954b
#
_entry.id   755f4175b712fd03577e32de03c8954b
#
_cell.length_a   1.000
_cell.length_b   1.000
_cell.length_c   1.000
_cell.angle_alpha   90.00
_cell.angle_beta   90.00
_cell.angle_gamma   90.00
#
_symmetry.space_group_name_H-M   'P 1'
#
loop_
_entity.id
_entity.type
_entity.pdbx_description
1 polymer ?
#
loop_
_entity_poly.entity_id
_entity_poly.type
_entity_poly.pdbx_seq_one_letter_code
_entity_poly.pdbx_strand_id
1 'polypeptide(L)'
;MKKLLLSLLVVALCMPVMAGAKKQADKDTQQFRYDIECAGNAVQGTYLVKVWSYSKKANIAENQCRKNAVHGVIFKGYGGGQGCVSQRPMANIPGIETQYKEYFDSFFAEGGEYQKYASIIEGSTEVVKVGKEYKVGKIVSVRKDDLRKALEAAGVIRGLNSGF
;
A
#
# COMPACT_ATOMS: atom_id res chain seq x y z
N MET A 1 50.99 -13.39 -41.50
CA MET A 1 49.91 -14.06 -40.76
C MET A 1 49.93 -13.54 -39.32
N LYS A 2 49.59 -12.29 -39.06
CA LYS A 2 49.53 -11.68 -37.71
C LYS A 2 48.65 -10.42 -37.74
N LYS A 3 47.40 -10.50 -38.15
CA LYS A 3 46.42 -9.36 -38.07
C LYS A 3 44.97 -9.83 -37.95
N LEU A 4 44.65 -10.74 -37.06
CA LEU A 4 43.27 -11.23 -36.92
C LEU A 4 42.89 -11.57 -35.45
N LEU A 5 43.38 -10.81 -34.48
CA LEU A 5 43.09 -11.05 -33.04
C LEU A 5 42.82 -9.78 -32.26
N LEU A 6 42.28 -8.72 -32.90
CA LEU A 6 42.00 -7.46 -32.19
C LEU A 6 40.59 -6.94 -32.45
N SER A 7 39.61 -7.81 -32.68
CA SER A 7 38.22 -7.38 -32.95
C SER A 7 37.17 -8.03 -32.07
N LEU A 8 37.49 -8.55 -30.90
CA LEU A 8 36.54 -9.26 -30.06
C LEU A 8 36.49 -8.76 -28.60
N LEU A 9 36.70 -7.47 -28.37
CA LEU A 9 36.71 -6.95 -26.98
C LEU A 9 35.94 -5.62 -26.79
N VAL A 10 34.83 -5.37 -27.46
CA VAL A 10 34.03 -4.14 -27.26
C VAL A 10 32.52 -4.41 -27.22
N VAL A 11 32.06 -5.55 -26.81
CA VAL A 11 30.61 -5.81 -26.66
C VAL A 11 30.24 -6.27 -25.24
N ALA A 12 30.75 -5.64 -24.22
CA ALA A 12 30.38 -6.03 -22.85
C ALA A 12 30.24 -4.83 -21.91
N LEU A 13 29.54 -3.75 -22.29
CA LEU A 13 29.21 -2.65 -21.36
C LEU A 13 27.86 -1.98 -21.70
N CYS A 14 26.80 -2.78 -21.83
CA CYS A 14 25.44 -2.28 -21.74
C CYS A 14 24.69 -3.09 -20.70
N MET A 15 25.05 -2.93 -19.42
CA MET A 15 24.25 -3.43 -18.32
C MET A 15 23.16 -2.42 -17.99
N PRO A 16 21.89 -2.83 -17.87
CA PRO A 16 20.78 -1.91 -17.64
C PRO A 16 20.83 -1.35 -16.21
N VAL A 17 20.92 -0.04 -16.10
CA VAL A 17 20.80 0.75 -14.86
C VAL A 17 19.36 0.69 -14.28
N MET A 18 18.52 -0.22 -14.73
CA MET A 18 17.10 -0.31 -14.33
C MET A 18 16.87 -0.99 -12.97
N ALA A 19 17.85 -1.69 -12.41
CA ALA A 19 17.65 -2.43 -11.16
C ALA A 19 17.60 -1.53 -9.88
N GLY A 20 18.21 -0.34 -9.93
CA GLY A 20 18.29 0.55 -8.79
C GLY A 20 16.98 1.28 -8.46
N ALA A 21 16.23 1.70 -9.47
CA ALA A 21 14.98 2.45 -9.28
C ALA A 21 13.85 1.57 -8.74
N LYS A 22 13.78 0.30 -9.17
CA LYS A 22 12.80 -0.67 -8.69
C LYS A 22 13.06 -1.02 -7.21
N LYS A 23 14.32 -1.26 -6.85
CA LYS A 23 14.72 -1.57 -5.47
C LYS A 23 14.46 -0.43 -4.48
N GLN A 24 14.53 0.82 -4.92
CA GLN A 24 14.22 1.98 -4.07
C GLN A 24 12.71 2.19 -3.92
N ALA A 25 11.94 1.99 -5.00
CA ALA A 25 10.48 2.01 -4.94
C ALA A 25 9.94 0.91 -4.01
N ASP A 26 10.54 -0.29 -4.04
CA ASP A 26 10.18 -1.40 -3.16
C ASP A 26 10.50 -1.09 -1.68
N LYS A 27 11.59 -0.39 -1.38
CA LYS A 27 11.91 0.05 0.00
C LYS A 27 10.96 1.13 0.49
N ASP A 28 10.61 2.10 -0.34
CA ASP A 28 9.64 3.14 0.01
C ASP A 28 8.25 2.54 0.21
N THR A 29 7.92 1.47 -0.49
CA THR A 29 6.71 0.65 -0.37
C THR A 29 6.67 -0.13 0.95
N GLN A 30 7.77 -0.73 1.36
CA GLN A 30 7.86 -1.52 2.60
C GLN A 30 7.79 -0.67 3.87
N GLN A 31 8.13 0.62 3.80
CA GLN A 31 8.13 1.51 4.96
C GLN A 31 6.75 2.07 5.33
N PHE A 32 5.72 1.83 4.54
CA PHE A 32 4.35 2.34 4.77
C PHE A 32 4.33 3.82 5.21
N ARG A 33 5.08 4.67 4.49
CA ARG A 33 5.11 6.12 4.69
C ARG A 33 3.89 6.76 4.04
N TYR A 34 2.82 6.87 4.77
CA TYR A 34 1.58 7.49 4.32
C TYR A 34 0.77 8.04 5.50
N ASP A 35 -0.12 8.99 5.20
CA ASP A 35 -1.21 9.39 6.07
C ASP A 35 -2.53 8.86 5.51
N ILE A 36 -3.50 8.62 6.38
CA ILE A 36 -4.84 8.16 6.02
C ILE A 36 -5.89 9.03 6.69
N GLU A 37 -6.89 9.45 5.93
CA GLU A 37 -8.02 10.23 6.41
C GLU A 37 -9.32 9.73 5.79
N CYS A 38 -10.44 10.09 6.38
CA CYS A 38 -11.74 9.81 5.78
C CYS A 38 -11.94 10.67 4.52
N ALA A 39 -12.49 10.09 3.47
CA ALA A 39 -12.79 10.79 2.22
C ALA A 39 -14.31 11.03 2.02
N GLY A 40 -15.14 10.71 3.03
CA GLY A 40 -16.57 10.88 2.96
C GLY A 40 -17.35 9.62 3.32
N ASN A 41 -18.66 9.67 3.11
CA ASN A 41 -19.55 8.54 3.33
C ASN A 41 -19.41 7.53 2.21
N ALA A 42 -19.29 6.26 2.58
CA ALA A 42 -19.18 5.14 1.65
C ALA A 42 -20.46 4.32 1.64
N VAL A 43 -20.62 3.46 0.65
CA VAL A 43 -21.69 2.46 0.65
C VAL A 43 -21.49 1.46 1.80
N GLN A 44 -22.57 0.84 2.24
CA GLN A 44 -22.54 -0.15 3.30
C GLN A 44 -21.49 -1.25 3.02
N GLY A 45 -20.76 -1.67 4.04
CA GLY A 45 -19.71 -2.67 3.93
C GLY A 45 -18.36 -2.14 3.41
N THR A 46 -18.23 -0.82 3.15
CA THR A 46 -16.99 -0.22 2.68
C THR A 46 -16.55 0.97 3.54
N TYR A 47 -15.27 1.32 3.44
CA TYR A 47 -14.72 2.61 3.87
C TYR A 47 -14.26 3.39 2.64
N LEU A 48 -14.49 4.70 2.62
CA LEU A 48 -13.91 5.61 1.64
C LEU A 48 -12.82 6.42 2.34
N VAL A 49 -11.58 6.14 1.98
CA VAL A 49 -10.41 6.75 2.63
C VAL A 49 -9.55 7.49 1.60
N LYS A 50 -8.97 8.61 2.00
CA LYS A 50 -7.93 9.30 1.25
C LYS A 50 -6.58 8.93 1.83
N VAL A 51 -5.72 8.41 0.99
CA VAL A 51 -4.36 8.01 1.37
C VAL A 51 -3.37 8.97 0.73
N TRP A 52 -2.56 9.59 1.58
CA TRP A 52 -1.47 10.46 1.19
C TRP A 52 -0.15 9.71 1.29
N SER A 53 0.38 9.30 0.17
CA SER A 53 1.64 8.55 0.10
C SER A 53 2.79 9.48 -0.26
N TYR A 54 3.95 9.27 0.37
CA TYR A 54 5.16 10.05 0.07
C TYR A 54 5.94 9.42 -1.07
N SER A 55 6.36 10.24 -2.04
CA SER A 55 7.08 9.81 -3.23
C SER A 55 8.10 10.86 -3.67
N LYS A 56 9.20 10.41 -4.28
CA LYS A 56 10.16 11.30 -4.95
C LYS A 56 9.65 11.84 -6.28
N LYS A 57 8.55 11.31 -6.80
CA LYS A 57 7.90 11.73 -8.04
C LYS A 57 6.49 12.24 -7.75
N ALA A 58 5.96 13.08 -8.63
CA ALA A 58 4.61 13.61 -8.55
C ALA A 58 3.52 12.57 -8.84
N ASN A 59 3.84 11.29 -8.81
CA ASN A 59 2.91 10.18 -8.95
C ASN A 59 3.29 9.04 -8.03
N ILE A 60 2.36 8.12 -7.83
CA ILE A 60 2.57 6.88 -7.10
C ILE A 60 1.83 5.74 -7.81
N ALA A 61 2.40 4.55 -7.78
CA ALA A 61 1.76 3.37 -8.35
C ALA A 61 0.42 3.08 -7.63
N GLU A 62 -0.61 2.73 -8.39
CA GLU A 62 -1.93 2.44 -7.83
C GLU A 62 -1.91 1.32 -6.81
N ASN A 63 -1.13 0.27 -7.07
CA ASN A 63 -0.97 -0.84 -6.13
C ASN A 63 -0.41 -0.38 -4.79
N GLN A 64 0.47 0.64 -4.79
CA GLN A 64 0.97 1.25 -3.56
C GLN A 64 -0.14 1.97 -2.79
N CYS A 65 -1.01 2.72 -3.50
CA CYS A 65 -2.14 3.39 -2.86
C CYS A 65 -3.13 2.38 -2.28
N ARG A 66 -3.45 1.31 -3.00
CA ARG A 66 -4.30 0.22 -2.52
C ARG A 66 -3.69 -0.45 -1.29
N LYS A 67 -2.40 -0.77 -1.34
CA LYS A 67 -1.65 -1.35 -0.22
C LYS A 67 -1.72 -0.45 1.02
N ASN A 68 -1.40 0.84 0.87
CA ASN A 68 -1.43 1.80 1.96
C ASN A 68 -2.83 1.98 2.55
N ALA A 69 -3.89 1.98 1.71
CA ALA A 69 -5.27 2.08 2.17
C ALA A 69 -5.67 0.86 3.03
N VAL A 70 -5.40 -0.35 2.53
CA VAL A 70 -5.72 -1.59 3.27
C VAL A 70 -4.90 -1.68 4.56
N HIS A 71 -3.60 -1.41 4.49
CA HIS A 71 -2.72 -1.37 5.67
C HIS A 71 -3.21 -0.34 6.69
N GLY A 72 -3.61 0.85 6.23
CA GLY A 72 -4.14 1.90 7.10
C GLY A 72 -5.41 1.48 7.82
N VAL A 73 -6.34 0.83 7.12
CA VAL A 73 -7.57 0.31 7.72
C VAL A 73 -7.30 -0.81 8.72
N ILE A 74 -6.34 -1.67 8.44
CA ILE A 74 -5.97 -2.78 9.35
C ILE A 74 -5.27 -2.25 10.60
N PHE A 75 -4.24 -1.40 10.47
CA PHE A 75 -3.29 -1.12 11.54
C PHE A 75 -3.32 0.30 12.12
N LYS A 76 -3.81 1.31 11.39
CA LYS A 76 -3.81 2.70 11.86
C LYS A 76 -5.19 3.23 12.24
N GLY A 77 -6.22 2.83 11.50
CA GLY A 77 -7.51 3.53 11.56
C GLY A 77 -7.39 4.96 11.02
N TYR A 78 -8.40 5.78 11.24
CA TYR A 78 -8.41 7.20 10.85
C TYR A 78 -9.35 8.02 11.73
N GLY A 79 -9.04 9.32 11.85
CA GLY A 79 -9.84 10.28 12.59
C GLY A 79 -11.17 10.61 11.90
N GLY A 80 -12.15 11.07 12.69
CA GLY A 80 -13.39 11.63 12.17
C GLY A 80 -13.18 13.03 11.61
N GLY A 81 -14.13 13.52 10.86
CA GLY A 81 -14.18 14.86 10.28
C GLY A 81 -14.94 14.85 8.95
N GLN A 82 -15.34 16.01 8.47
CA GLN A 82 -16.04 16.17 7.17
C GLN A 82 -17.26 15.23 6.98
N GLY A 83 -18.02 15.01 8.05
CA GLY A 83 -19.17 14.11 8.04
C GLY A 83 -18.84 12.63 8.25
N CYS A 84 -17.59 12.31 8.53
CA CYS A 84 -17.13 10.94 8.78
C CYS A 84 -17.02 10.64 10.28
N VAL A 85 -17.28 9.39 10.62
CA VAL A 85 -17.02 8.84 11.97
C VAL A 85 -15.60 8.27 12.00
N SER A 86 -14.85 8.55 13.08
CA SER A 86 -13.53 7.97 13.30
C SER A 86 -13.59 6.45 13.33
N GLN A 87 -12.57 5.80 12.79
CA GLN A 87 -12.48 4.34 12.76
C GLN A 87 -11.20 3.88 13.45
N ARG A 88 -11.33 2.96 14.39
CA ARG A 88 -10.20 2.30 15.01
C ARG A 88 -9.56 1.29 14.04
N PRO A 89 -8.28 0.95 14.20
CA PRO A 89 -7.66 -0.16 13.48
C PRO A 89 -8.50 -1.45 13.61
N MET A 90 -8.63 -2.22 12.53
CA MET A 90 -9.30 -3.53 12.59
C MET A 90 -8.52 -4.50 13.47
N ALA A 91 -7.20 -4.52 13.35
CA ALA A 91 -6.28 -5.32 14.16
C ALA A 91 -5.70 -4.44 15.29
N ASN A 92 -6.54 -4.08 16.26
CA ASN A 92 -6.15 -3.22 17.38
C ASN A 92 -5.47 -4.01 18.51
N ILE A 93 -4.44 -4.78 18.17
CA ILE A 93 -3.64 -5.57 19.12
C ILE A 93 -2.18 -5.18 18.91
N PRO A 94 -1.47 -4.68 19.95
CA PRO A 94 -0.05 -4.34 19.83
C PRO A 94 0.78 -5.53 19.35
N GLY A 95 1.64 -5.30 18.35
CA GLY A 95 2.54 -6.34 17.84
C GLY A 95 1.90 -7.37 16.91
N ILE A 96 0.62 -7.24 16.57
CA ILE A 96 -0.12 -8.20 15.71
C ILE A 96 0.56 -8.37 14.33
N GLU A 97 1.06 -7.30 13.74
CA GLU A 97 1.75 -7.34 12.45
C GLU A 97 3.02 -8.21 12.51
N THR A 98 3.76 -8.10 13.60
CA THR A 98 4.96 -8.91 13.84
C THR A 98 4.59 -10.37 14.17
N GLN A 99 3.54 -10.57 14.96
CA GLN A 99 3.05 -11.90 15.32
C GLN A 99 2.60 -12.70 14.11
N TYR A 100 1.95 -12.05 13.15
CA TYR A 100 1.46 -12.66 11.90
C TYR A 100 2.29 -12.23 10.68
N LYS A 101 3.60 -12.04 10.88
CA LYS A 101 4.49 -11.50 9.84
C LYS A 101 4.42 -12.26 8.52
N GLU A 102 4.48 -13.59 8.55
CA GLU A 102 4.44 -14.42 7.34
C GLU A 102 3.13 -14.24 6.55
N TYR A 103 2.01 -14.17 7.28
CA TYR A 103 0.71 -13.88 6.67
C TYR A 103 0.72 -12.51 6.01
N PHE A 104 1.14 -11.46 6.72
CA PHE A 104 1.12 -10.10 6.18
C PHE A 104 2.15 -9.87 5.08
N ASP A 105 3.32 -10.50 5.13
CA ASP A 105 4.31 -10.49 4.05
C ASP A 105 3.69 -11.05 2.75
N SER A 106 2.98 -12.17 2.82
CA SER A 106 2.25 -12.75 1.68
C SER A 106 1.05 -11.90 1.25
N PHE A 107 0.25 -11.46 2.22
CA PHE A 107 -0.94 -10.65 1.98
C PHE A 107 -0.61 -9.34 1.25
N PHE A 108 0.47 -8.67 1.63
CA PHE A 108 0.93 -7.41 1.04
C PHE A 108 2.00 -7.58 -0.05
N ALA A 109 2.32 -8.79 -0.48
CA ALA A 109 3.24 -9.01 -1.60
C ALA A 109 2.73 -8.38 -2.90
N GLU A 110 3.59 -8.26 -3.92
CA GLU A 110 3.16 -7.87 -5.26
C GLU A 110 2.14 -8.91 -5.79
N GLY A 111 0.97 -8.44 -6.24
CA GLY A 111 -0.14 -9.32 -6.61
C GLY A 111 -0.88 -9.96 -5.43
N GLY A 112 -0.55 -9.61 -4.20
CA GLY A 112 -1.14 -10.18 -2.99
C GLY A 112 -2.62 -9.86 -2.79
N GLU A 113 -3.21 -10.52 -1.79
CA GLU A 113 -4.67 -10.50 -1.57
C GLU A 113 -5.24 -9.13 -1.24
N TYR A 114 -4.45 -8.20 -0.68
CA TYR A 114 -4.90 -6.84 -0.38
C TYR A 114 -5.60 -6.16 -1.57
N GLN A 115 -5.19 -6.49 -2.79
CA GLN A 115 -5.76 -5.90 -4.02
C GLN A 115 -7.25 -6.21 -4.19
N LYS A 116 -7.72 -7.34 -3.66
CA LYS A 116 -9.13 -7.74 -3.72
C LYS A 116 -10.03 -6.81 -2.91
N TYR A 117 -9.46 -6.12 -1.92
CA TYR A 117 -10.22 -5.32 -0.95
C TYR A 117 -10.19 -3.82 -1.21
N ALA A 118 -9.42 -3.35 -2.20
CA ALA A 118 -9.24 -1.92 -2.45
C ALA A 118 -9.42 -1.56 -3.92
N SER A 119 -10.22 -0.53 -4.18
CA SER A 119 -10.44 0.05 -5.51
C SER A 119 -10.16 1.55 -5.45
N ILE A 120 -9.38 2.06 -6.40
CA ILE A 120 -9.08 3.50 -6.51
C ILE A 120 -10.27 4.19 -7.16
N ILE A 121 -10.64 5.35 -6.63
CA ILE A 121 -11.59 6.24 -7.26
C ILE A 121 -10.83 7.08 -8.30
N GLU A 122 -11.19 6.90 -9.56
CA GLU A 122 -10.58 7.63 -10.67
C GLU A 122 -10.78 9.14 -10.53
N GLY A 123 -9.81 9.91 -11.05
CA GLY A 123 -9.86 11.37 -10.98
C GLY A 123 -9.59 11.97 -9.59
N SER A 124 -9.38 11.15 -8.56
CA SER A 124 -9.18 11.62 -7.17
C SER A 124 -7.73 11.98 -6.82
N THR A 125 -6.83 12.03 -7.82
CA THR A 125 -5.41 12.27 -7.56
C THR A 125 -5.16 13.74 -7.22
N GLU A 126 -4.54 13.96 -6.08
CA GLU A 126 -4.02 15.26 -5.64
C GLU A 126 -2.52 15.15 -5.39
N VAL A 127 -1.77 16.22 -5.72
CA VAL A 127 -0.32 16.25 -5.58
C VAL A 127 0.10 17.52 -4.86
N VAL A 128 0.81 17.36 -3.76
CA VAL A 128 1.40 18.46 -2.99
C VAL A 128 2.90 18.26 -2.90
N LYS A 129 3.67 19.30 -3.24
CA LYS A 129 5.14 19.27 -3.08
C LYS A 129 5.50 19.60 -1.63
N VAL A 130 6.28 18.74 -1.00
CA VAL A 130 6.72 18.87 0.40
C VAL A 130 8.25 18.77 0.42
N GLY A 131 8.92 19.91 0.42
CA GLY A 131 10.39 19.97 0.35
C GLY A 131 10.93 19.35 -0.94
N LYS A 132 11.68 18.25 -0.81
CA LYS A 132 12.28 17.50 -1.95
C LYS A 132 11.42 16.32 -2.40
N GLU A 133 10.28 16.09 -1.77
CA GLU A 133 9.36 14.97 -2.06
C GLU A 133 7.98 15.49 -2.47
N TYR A 134 7.14 14.59 -2.90
CA TYR A 134 5.73 14.83 -3.19
C TYR A 134 4.87 14.02 -2.24
N LYS A 135 3.77 14.61 -1.80
CA LYS A 135 2.69 13.94 -1.11
C LYS A 135 1.57 13.74 -2.12
N VAL A 136 1.33 12.49 -2.49
CA VAL A 136 0.34 12.11 -3.53
C VAL A 136 -0.86 11.50 -2.84
N GLY A 137 -2.00 12.18 -2.93
CA GLY A 137 -3.28 11.76 -2.38
C GLY A 137 -4.12 11.04 -3.41
N LYS A 138 -4.72 9.91 -3.03
CA LYS A 138 -5.74 9.20 -3.82
C LYS A 138 -6.86 8.72 -2.91
N ILE A 139 -8.10 8.79 -3.41
CA ILE A 139 -9.25 8.21 -2.71
C ILE A 139 -9.36 6.74 -3.09
N VAL A 140 -9.53 5.90 -2.07
CA VAL A 140 -9.62 4.44 -2.19
C VAL A 140 -10.86 3.97 -1.45
N SER A 141 -11.68 3.17 -2.13
CA SER A 141 -12.77 2.41 -1.51
C SER A 141 -12.21 1.09 -0.99
N VAL A 142 -12.38 0.81 0.31
CA VAL A 142 -11.92 -0.42 0.96
C VAL A 142 -13.13 -1.23 1.41
N ARG A 143 -13.26 -2.48 0.93
CA ARG A 143 -14.31 -3.43 1.31
C ARG A 143 -14.04 -3.97 2.71
N LYS A 144 -14.46 -3.21 3.73
CA LYS A 144 -14.13 -3.46 5.13
C LYS A 144 -14.71 -4.78 5.65
N ASP A 145 -15.93 -5.13 5.24
CA ASP A 145 -16.59 -6.34 5.74
C ASP A 145 -15.95 -7.60 5.19
N ASP A 146 -15.55 -7.60 3.90
CA ASP A 146 -14.83 -8.71 3.29
C ASP A 146 -13.41 -8.83 3.86
N LEU A 147 -12.73 -7.70 4.04
CA LEU A 147 -11.41 -7.65 4.65
C LEU A 147 -11.43 -8.20 6.08
N ARG A 148 -12.45 -7.82 6.88
CA ARG A 148 -12.64 -8.32 8.23
C ARG A 148 -12.82 -9.85 8.23
N LYS A 149 -13.72 -10.38 7.39
CA LYS A 149 -13.93 -11.82 7.25
C LYS A 149 -12.65 -12.58 6.92
N ALA A 150 -11.82 -12.03 6.01
CA ALA A 150 -10.55 -12.64 5.66
C ALA A 150 -9.58 -12.69 6.85
N LEU A 151 -9.46 -11.58 7.60
CA LEU A 151 -8.62 -11.53 8.80
C LEU A 151 -9.13 -12.45 9.93
N GLU A 152 -10.44 -12.59 10.09
CA GLU A 152 -11.07 -13.53 11.03
C GLU A 152 -10.78 -14.99 10.60
N ALA A 153 -10.94 -15.31 9.32
CA ALA A 153 -10.65 -16.64 8.78
C ALA A 153 -9.18 -17.04 8.91
N ALA A 154 -8.27 -16.05 8.80
CA ALA A 154 -6.84 -16.23 9.02
C ALA A 154 -6.45 -16.29 10.50
N GLY A 155 -7.39 -16.11 11.43
CA GLY A 155 -7.14 -16.07 12.87
C GLY A 155 -6.37 -14.84 13.37
N VAL A 156 -6.22 -13.82 12.52
CA VAL A 156 -5.51 -12.56 12.85
C VAL A 156 -6.30 -11.73 13.85
N ILE A 157 -7.62 -11.68 13.68
CA ILE A 157 -8.54 -10.99 14.58
C ILE A 157 -9.64 -11.95 15.05
N ARG A 158 -10.21 -11.65 16.21
CA ARG A 158 -11.35 -12.44 16.71
C ARG A 158 -12.60 -12.14 15.92
N GLY A 159 -13.42 -13.16 15.65
CA GLY A 159 -14.74 -13.02 15.06
C GLY A 159 -15.67 -12.20 15.97
N LEU A 160 -16.60 -11.45 15.38
CA LEU A 160 -17.58 -10.65 16.12
C LEU A 160 -18.44 -11.51 17.08
N ASN A 161 -18.61 -12.78 16.77
CA ASN A 161 -19.42 -13.73 17.56
C ASN A 161 -18.61 -14.52 18.59
N SER A 162 -17.30 -14.29 18.75
CA SER A 162 -16.44 -15.04 19.66
C SER A 162 -16.44 -14.53 21.11
N GLY A 163 -17.35 -13.65 21.45
CA GLY A 163 -17.43 -12.98 22.77
C GLY A 163 -18.65 -13.34 23.62
N PHE A 164 -19.39 -14.42 23.26
CA PHE A 164 -20.51 -14.93 24.04
C PHE A 164 -20.26 -16.36 24.43
#